data_02fe7c1366e65aad5a9b05de7d78ec3c
#
_entry.id   02fe7c1366e65aad5a9b05de7d78ec3c
#
_cell.length_a   1.000
_cell.length_b   1.000
_cell.length_c   1.000
_cell.angle_alpha   90.00
_cell.angle_beta   90.00
_cell.angle_gamma   90.00
#
_symmetry.space_group_name_H-M   'P 1'
#
loop_
_entity.id
_entity.type
_entity.pdbx_description
1 polymer ?
#
loop_
_entity_poly.entity_id
_entity_poly.type
_entity_poly.pdbx_seq_one_letter_code
_entity_poly.pdbx_strand_id
1 'polypeptide(L)'
;MIKMSAGTEKIVSSIMSDAQIKADSILAEAEKEKQSILSEGEAQSVIEKEKILENAEKTAKMRYQQVISEAKMNSRRMELEAREEIIEEAFEKAEEKLKEIASSDASEYKASLEKVIIEAGTEIGGGDLVILVKDTDVTKIKGSLPTLEKSISENTSNPTKLEMGANITTIGGAIVKTTNGEIEVNNTIEARMLRFKKSLRSEVAGILFK
;
A
#
# COMPACT_ATOMS: atom_id res chain seq x y z
N MET A 1 16.93 -39.60 -101.68
CA MET A 1 15.83 -39.53 -100.73
C MET A 1 15.52 -40.96 -100.35
N ILE A 2 15.89 -41.35 -99.11
CA ILE A 2 15.57 -42.69 -98.58
C ILE A 2 14.06 -42.67 -98.19
N LYS A 3 13.21 -43.45 -98.94
CA LYS A 3 11.83 -43.66 -98.53
C LYS A 3 11.83 -44.51 -97.28
N MET A 4 11.46 -43.86 -96.15
CA MET A 4 11.20 -44.62 -94.94
C MET A 4 10.15 -45.63 -95.17
N SER A 5 10.29 -46.85 -94.63
CA SER A 5 9.36 -47.92 -94.80
C SER A 5 8.07 -47.58 -93.95
N ALA A 6 6.88 -47.89 -94.37
CA ALA A 6 5.62 -47.65 -93.66
C ALA A 6 5.60 -48.22 -92.24
N GLY A 7 6.44 -49.19 -91.93
CA GLY A 7 6.67 -49.67 -90.53
C GLY A 7 7.43 -48.72 -89.63
N THR A 8 8.47 -48.03 -90.20
CA THR A 8 9.26 -47.03 -89.40
C THR A 8 8.44 -45.79 -89.07
N GLU A 9 7.57 -45.35 -90.03
CA GLU A 9 6.65 -44.25 -89.79
C GLU A 9 5.63 -44.52 -88.64
N LYS A 10 5.13 -45.76 -88.64
CA LYS A 10 4.20 -46.20 -87.52
C LYS A 10 4.90 -46.26 -86.19
N ILE A 11 6.13 -46.73 -86.09
CA ILE A 11 6.91 -46.79 -84.86
C ILE A 11 7.21 -45.37 -84.35
N VAL A 12 7.64 -44.46 -85.21
CA VAL A 12 7.90 -43.08 -84.86
C VAL A 12 6.61 -42.35 -84.33
N SER A 13 5.50 -42.59 -85.06
CA SER A 13 4.17 -42.05 -84.64
C SER A 13 3.69 -42.61 -83.29
N SER A 14 3.95 -43.89 -83.04
CA SER A 14 3.56 -44.50 -81.73
C SER A 14 4.46 -43.90 -80.58
N ILE A 15 5.76 -43.83 -80.84
CA ILE A 15 6.69 -43.22 -79.85
C ILE A 15 6.34 -41.71 -79.55
N MET A 16 5.99 -40.97 -80.58
CA MET A 16 5.58 -39.57 -80.42
C MET A 16 4.24 -39.46 -79.67
N SER A 17 3.28 -40.35 -79.98
CA SER A 17 2.01 -40.40 -79.27
C SER A 17 2.19 -40.76 -77.78
N ASP A 18 3.02 -41.79 -77.52
CA ASP A 18 3.30 -42.20 -76.13
C ASP A 18 4.04 -41.11 -75.36
N ALA A 19 4.93 -40.40 -75.99
CA ALA A 19 5.63 -39.24 -75.40
C ALA A 19 4.68 -38.09 -75.11
N GLN A 20 3.74 -37.81 -76.04
CA GLN A 20 2.70 -36.78 -75.81
C GLN A 20 1.78 -37.15 -74.67
N ILE A 21 1.28 -38.40 -74.61
CA ILE A 21 0.45 -38.85 -73.49
C ILE A 21 1.16 -38.75 -72.15
N LYS A 22 2.44 -39.08 -72.07
CA LYS A 22 3.23 -38.89 -70.85
C LYS A 22 3.44 -37.42 -70.49
N ALA A 23 3.68 -36.57 -71.49
CA ALA A 23 3.82 -35.13 -71.24
C ALA A 23 2.50 -34.53 -70.71
N ASP A 24 1.37 -34.88 -71.29
CA ASP A 24 0.04 -34.42 -70.88
C ASP A 24 -0.30 -34.92 -69.46
N SER A 25 0.05 -36.19 -69.14
CA SER A 25 -0.12 -36.74 -67.80
C SER A 25 0.69 -35.96 -66.75
N ILE A 26 1.97 -35.70 -67.04
CA ILE A 26 2.83 -34.91 -66.13
C ILE A 26 2.30 -33.48 -65.93
N LEU A 27 1.83 -32.82 -66.97
CA LEU A 27 1.24 -31.50 -66.90
C LEU A 27 -0.07 -31.50 -66.07
N ALA A 28 -0.91 -32.53 -66.25
CA ALA A 28 -2.14 -32.67 -65.48
C ALA A 28 -1.88 -32.94 -64.02
N GLU A 29 -0.90 -33.77 -63.67
CA GLU A 29 -0.47 -33.98 -62.28
C GLU A 29 0.11 -32.72 -61.66
N ALA A 30 0.98 -32.02 -62.37
CA ALA A 30 1.54 -30.74 -61.87
C ALA A 30 0.48 -29.65 -61.64
N GLU A 31 -0.50 -29.53 -62.52
CA GLU A 31 -1.58 -28.57 -62.33
C GLU A 31 -2.49 -28.97 -61.16
N LYS A 32 -2.75 -30.26 -60.95
CA LYS A 32 -3.48 -30.77 -59.79
C LYS A 32 -2.75 -30.51 -58.47
N GLU A 33 -1.44 -30.73 -58.44
CA GLU A 33 -0.55 -30.48 -57.29
C GLU A 33 -0.53 -28.97 -56.99
N LYS A 34 -0.37 -28.13 -58.00
CA LYS A 34 -0.42 -26.67 -57.88
C LYS A 34 -1.75 -26.22 -57.27
N GLN A 35 -2.91 -26.73 -57.73
CA GLN A 35 -4.18 -26.38 -57.17
C GLN A 35 -4.35 -26.81 -55.70
N SER A 36 -3.83 -28.01 -55.36
CA SER A 36 -3.81 -28.48 -53.97
C SER A 36 -3.04 -27.55 -53.06
N ILE A 37 -1.83 -27.18 -53.46
CA ILE A 37 -0.95 -26.27 -52.72
C ILE A 37 -1.61 -24.88 -52.51
N LEU A 38 -2.25 -24.34 -53.56
CA LEU A 38 -2.94 -23.06 -53.50
C LEU A 38 -4.13 -23.12 -52.53
N SER A 39 -4.95 -24.19 -52.66
CA SER A 39 -6.11 -24.38 -51.75
C SER A 39 -5.71 -24.56 -50.29
N GLU A 40 -4.65 -25.35 -50.04
CA GLU A 40 -4.10 -25.53 -48.69
C GLU A 40 -3.55 -24.20 -48.12
N GLY A 41 -2.82 -23.45 -48.96
CA GLY A 41 -2.28 -22.14 -48.60
C GLY A 41 -3.37 -21.11 -48.25
N GLU A 42 -4.45 -21.07 -49.04
CA GLU A 42 -5.61 -20.21 -48.78
C GLU A 42 -6.31 -20.62 -47.48
N ALA A 43 -6.56 -21.91 -47.28
CA ALA A 43 -7.18 -22.42 -46.05
C ALA A 43 -6.35 -22.10 -44.80
N GLN A 44 -5.02 -22.31 -44.87
CA GLN A 44 -4.09 -21.98 -43.80
C GLN A 44 -4.07 -20.47 -43.50
N SER A 45 -4.08 -19.63 -44.55
CA SER A 45 -4.13 -18.18 -44.41
C SER A 45 -5.39 -17.70 -43.71
N VAL A 46 -6.55 -18.30 -43.99
CA VAL A 46 -7.80 -17.97 -43.28
C VAL A 46 -7.72 -18.32 -41.80
N ILE A 47 -7.26 -19.54 -41.50
CA ILE A 47 -7.08 -19.97 -40.10
C ILE A 47 -6.13 -19.05 -39.32
N GLU A 48 -5.01 -18.67 -39.92
CA GLU A 48 -4.04 -17.82 -39.29
C GLU A 48 -4.57 -16.40 -39.08
N LYS A 49 -5.29 -15.84 -40.05
CA LYS A 49 -6.00 -14.58 -39.95
C LYS A 49 -7.00 -14.58 -38.78
N GLU A 50 -7.84 -15.60 -38.69
CA GLU A 50 -8.84 -15.73 -37.60
C GLU A 50 -8.13 -15.80 -36.23
N LYS A 51 -7.08 -16.60 -36.13
CA LYS A 51 -6.28 -16.71 -34.90
C LYS A 51 -5.63 -15.39 -34.47
N ILE A 52 -5.10 -14.63 -35.44
CA ILE A 52 -4.55 -13.29 -35.17
C ILE A 52 -5.63 -12.34 -34.68
N LEU A 53 -6.80 -12.32 -35.30
CA LEU A 53 -7.94 -11.47 -34.90
C LEU A 53 -8.43 -11.83 -33.50
N GLU A 54 -8.63 -13.12 -33.22
CA GLU A 54 -9.05 -13.58 -31.89
C GLU A 54 -8.05 -13.18 -30.80
N ASN A 55 -6.76 -13.37 -31.04
CA ASN A 55 -5.71 -12.98 -30.13
C ASN A 55 -5.66 -11.45 -29.91
N ALA A 56 -5.86 -10.67 -30.98
CA ALA A 56 -5.92 -9.22 -30.91
C ALA A 56 -7.12 -8.73 -30.09
N GLU A 57 -8.30 -9.31 -30.31
CA GLU A 57 -9.52 -9.01 -29.54
C GLU A 57 -9.35 -9.34 -28.06
N LYS A 58 -8.82 -10.53 -27.77
CA LYS A 58 -8.53 -10.97 -26.39
C LYS A 58 -7.56 -10.02 -25.70
N THR A 59 -6.49 -9.63 -26.39
CA THR A 59 -5.48 -8.71 -25.87
C THR A 59 -6.09 -7.31 -25.64
N ALA A 60 -6.87 -6.80 -26.59
CA ALA A 60 -7.56 -5.54 -26.47
C ALA A 60 -8.54 -5.54 -25.26
N LYS A 61 -9.32 -6.60 -25.09
CA LYS A 61 -10.24 -6.75 -23.95
C LYS A 61 -9.49 -6.79 -22.61
N MET A 62 -8.40 -7.53 -22.51
CA MET A 62 -7.57 -7.57 -21.31
C MET A 62 -6.99 -6.18 -21.00
N ARG A 63 -6.47 -5.48 -22.02
CA ARG A 63 -5.91 -4.13 -21.85
C ARG A 63 -6.97 -3.13 -21.41
N TYR A 64 -8.14 -3.19 -21.98
CA TYR A 64 -9.29 -2.37 -21.56
C TYR A 64 -9.63 -2.60 -20.08
N GLN A 65 -9.76 -3.86 -19.67
CA GLN A 65 -10.06 -4.21 -18.28
C GLN A 65 -8.94 -3.75 -17.32
N GLN A 66 -7.69 -3.88 -17.72
CA GLN A 66 -6.54 -3.40 -16.95
C GLN A 66 -6.63 -1.89 -16.73
N VAL A 67 -6.80 -1.11 -17.79
CA VAL A 67 -6.89 0.37 -17.69
C VAL A 67 -8.04 0.81 -16.79
N ILE A 68 -9.22 0.20 -16.94
CA ILE A 68 -10.37 0.50 -16.08
C ILE A 68 -10.10 0.15 -14.61
N SER A 69 -9.46 -0.99 -14.36
CA SER A 69 -9.12 -1.41 -13.00
C SER A 69 -8.07 -0.50 -12.37
N GLU A 70 -7.05 -0.12 -13.11
CA GLU A 70 -6.03 0.85 -12.67
C GLU A 70 -6.66 2.22 -12.36
N ALA A 71 -7.56 2.71 -13.22
CA ALA A 71 -8.26 3.96 -13.00
C ALA A 71 -9.12 3.93 -11.73
N LYS A 72 -9.86 2.85 -11.49
CA LYS A 72 -10.66 2.65 -10.26
C LYS A 72 -9.78 2.59 -9.01
N MET A 73 -8.66 1.87 -9.07
CA MET A 73 -7.70 1.81 -7.95
C MET A 73 -7.09 3.17 -7.65
N ASN A 74 -6.68 3.90 -8.68
CA ASN A 74 -6.12 5.25 -8.52
C ASN A 74 -7.14 6.23 -7.93
N SER A 75 -8.38 6.20 -8.42
CA SER A 75 -9.46 7.02 -7.85
C SER A 75 -9.69 6.74 -6.37
N ARG A 76 -9.76 5.45 -6.00
CA ARG A 76 -9.91 5.06 -4.59
C ARG A 76 -8.72 5.45 -3.73
N ARG A 77 -7.50 5.35 -4.27
CA ARG A 77 -6.30 5.78 -3.57
C ARG A 77 -6.32 7.27 -3.29
N MET A 78 -6.65 8.09 -4.30
CA MET A 78 -6.76 9.55 -4.14
C MET A 78 -7.82 9.94 -3.10
N GLU A 79 -8.95 9.23 -3.07
CA GLU A 79 -9.99 9.46 -2.06
C GLU A 79 -9.47 9.14 -0.65
N LEU A 80 -8.75 8.03 -0.49
CA LEU A 80 -8.17 7.64 0.80
C LEU A 80 -7.07 8.59 1.25
N GLU A 81 -6.21 9.04 0.32
CA GLU A 81 -5.16 10.02 0.58
C GLU A 81 -5.76 11.37 1.04
N ALA A 82 -6.81 11.84 0.37
CA ALA A 82 -7.49 13.08 0.77
C ALA A 82 -8.17 12.95 2.16
N ARG A 83 -8.78 11.81 2.45
CA ARG A 83 -9.34 11.55 3.80
C ARG A 83 -8.25 11.52 4.88
N GLU A 84 -7.12 10.92 4.55
CA GLU A 84 -5.97 10.87 5.44
C GLU A 84 -5.44 12.25 5.77
N GLU A 85 -5.29 13.11 4.78
CA GLU A 85 -4.84 14.49 4.93
C GLU A 85 -5.75 15.29 5.88
N ILE A 86 -7.08 15.13 5.73
CA ILE A 86 -8.05 15.80 6.62
C ILE A 86 -7.95 15.28 8.06
N ILE A 87 -7.76 13.96 8.24
CA ILE A 87 -7.58 13.38 9.58
C ILE A 87 -6.29 13.91 10.22
N GLU A 88 -5.20 13.97 9.46
CA GLU A 88 -3.91 14.49 9.95
C GLU A 88 -4.04 15.97 10.36
N GLU A 89 -4.66 16.79 9.53
CA GLU A 89 -4.93 18.20 9.84
C GLU A 89 -5.76 18.36 11.13
N ALA A 90 -6.72 17.46 11.38
CA ALA A 90 -7.50 17.48 12.62
C ALA A 90 -6.63 17.18 13.85
N PHE A 91 -5.69 16.23 13.75
CA PHE A 91 -4.73 15.94 14.82
C PHE A 91 -3.72 17.08 15.03
N GLU A 92 -3.23 17.71 13.97
CA GLU A 92 -2.34 18.87 14.07
C GLU A 92 -3.02 20.04 14.78
N LYS A 93 -4.26 20.35 14.41
CA LYS A 93 -5.05 21.38 15.11
C LYS A 93 -5.33 21.04 16.57
N ALA A 94 -5.52 19.78 16.90
CA ALA A 94 -5.67 19.34 18.28
C ALA A 94 -4.37 19.51 19.07
N GLU A 95 -3.21 19.22 18.47
CA GLU A 95 -1.90 19.43 19.06
C GLU A 95 -1.63 20.91 19.31
N GLU A 96 -1.94 21.79 18.36
CA GLU A 96 -1.83 23.24 18.53
C GLU A 96 -2.65 23.74 19.71
N LYS A 97 -3.91 23.29 19.84
CA LYS A 97 -4.77 23.64 20.97
C LYS A 97 -4.22 23.14 22.30
N LEU A 98 -3.67 21.92 22.33
CA LEU A 98 -3.03 21.38 23.54
C LEU A 98 -1.79 22.19 23.92
N LYS A 99 -1.03 22.67 22.95
CA LYS A 99 0.12 23.55 23.16
C LYS A 99 -0.30 24.90 23.74
N GLU A 100 -1.40 25.48 23.23
CA GLU A 100 -1.96 26.72 23.79
C GLU A 100 -2.39 26.52 25.23
N ILE A 101 -3.13 25.43 25.54
CA ILE A 101 -3.57 25.11 26.90
C ILE A 101 -2.38 24.87 27.82
N ALA A 102 -1.37 24.13 27.37
CA ALA A 102 -0.15 23.85 28.15
C ALA A 102 0.71 25.08 28.40
N SER A 103 0.58 26.12 27.56
CA SER A 103 1.28 27.41 27.73
C SER A 103 0.51 28.39 28.61
N SER A 104 -0.78 28.14 28.83
CA SER A 104 -1.59 28.96 29.73
C SER A 104 -1.36 28.58 31.18
N ASP A 105 -1.48 29.58 32.07
CA ASP A 105 -1.44 29.35 33.53
C ASP A 105 -2.80 28.87 34.09
N ALA A 106 -3.60 28.21 33.27
CA ALA A 106 -4.90 27.75 33.65
C ALA A 106 -4.81 26.64 34.71
N SER A 107 -5.65 26.76 35.74
CA SER A 107 -5.76 25.75 36.80
C SER A 107 -6.11 24.36 36.28
N GLU A 108 -6.81 24.29 35.15
CA GLU A 108 -7.17 23.05 34.47
C GLU A 108 -5.94 22.31 33.94
N TYR A 109 -4.95 23.02 33.36
CA TYR A 109 -3.70 22.40 32.92
C TYR A 109 -2.90 21.83 34.09
N LYS A 110 -2.80 22.58 35.22
CA LYS A 110 -2.14 22.10 36.42
C LYS A 110 -2.80 20.82 36.95
N ALA A 111 -4.11 20.80 37.05
CA ALA A 111 -4.85 19.61 37.50
C ALA A 111 -4.64 18.40 36.55
N SER A 112 -4.59 18.64 35.23
CA SER A 112 -4.28 17.61 34.24
C SER A 112 -2.85 17.09 34.39
N LEU A 113 -1.88 17.96 34.60
CA LEU A 113 -0.49 17.60 34.81
C LEU A 113 -0.28 16.75 36.07
N GLU A 114 -0.94 17.13 37.19
CA GLU A 114 -0.94 16.36 38.42
C GLU A 114 -1.53 14.95 38.21
N LYS A 115 -2.66 14.86 37.50
CA LYS A 115 -3.30 13.58 37.16
C LYS A 115 -2.39 12.68 36.31
N VAL A 116 -1.70 13.24 35.32
CA VAL A 116 -0.78 12.51 34.45
C VAL A 116 0.42 11.97 35.22
N ILE A 117 0.91 12.71 36.23
CA ILE A 117 1.99 12.25 37.11
C ILE A 117 1.51 11.11 38.01
N ILE A 118 0.31 11.23 38.58
CA ILE A 118 -0.30 10.17 39.41
C ILE A 118 -0.49 8.89 38.57
N GLU A 119 -1.04 9.02 37.35
CA GLU A 119 -1.18 7.89 36.43
C GLU A 119 0.16 7.19 36.20
N ALA A 120 1.20 7.95 35.86
CA ALA A 120 2.53 7.41 35.59
C ALA A 120 3.17 6.75 36.82
N GLY A 121 3.10 7.40 37.99
CA GLY A 121 3.61 6.84 39.25
C GLY A 121 2.87 5.58 39.69
N THR A 122 1.56 5.52 39.44
CA THR A 122 0.74 4.33 39.72
C THR A 122 1.08 3.20 38.77
N GLU A 123 1.32 3.50 37.48
CA GLU A 123 1.73 2.50 36.46
C GLU A 123 3.10 1.88 36.79
N ILE A 124 4.02 2.67 37.32
CA ILE A 124 5.34 2.18 37.81
C ILE A 124 5.19 1.31 39.07
N GLY A 125 4.18 1.56 39.91
CA GLY A 125 3.96 0.85 41.15
C GLY A 125 4.48 1.56 42.40
N GLY A 126 4.72 2.88 42.36
CA GLY A 126 5.22 3.69 43.47
C GLY A 126 6.73 3.50 43.73
N GLY A 127 7.21 3.83 44.93
CA GLY A 127 8.62 3.79 45.32
C GLY A 127 9.32 5.12 45.13
N ASP A 128 10.65 5.09 45.02
CA ASP A 128 11.47 6.31 44.78
C ASP A 128 11.46 6.69 43.30
N LEU A 129 10.75 7.77 42.96
CA LEU A 129 10.50 8.19 41.59
C LEU A 129 11.07 9.59 41.32
N VAL A 130 11.51 9.79 40.07
CA VAL A 130 11.99 11.08 39.57
C VAL A 130 11.03 11.58 38.49
N ILE A 131 10.56 12.81 38.65
CA ILE A 131 9.67 13.50 37.73
C ILE A 131 10.46 14.43 36.83
N LEU A 132 10.28 14.33 35.52
CA LEU A 132 10.85 15.25 34.55
C LEU A 132 9.70 15.98 33.86
N VAL A 133 9.75 17.32 33.92
CA VAL A 133 8.76 18.20 33.28
C VAL A 133 9.49 19.33 32.53
N LYS A 134 8.76 20.12 31.77
CA LYS A 134 9.35 21.32 31.17
C LYS A 134 9.60 22.37 32.23
N ASP A 135 10.56 23.28 31.97
CA ASP A 135 11.04 24.30 32.88
C ASP A 135 9.87 25.11 33.51
N THR A 136 8.92 25.56 32.70
CA THR A 136 7.76 26.36 33.15
C THR A 136 6.81 25.61 34.08
N ASP A 137 6.83 24.29 34.10
CA ASP A 137 5.91 23.47 34.89
C ASP A 137 6.51 23.03 36.23
N VAL A 138 7.85 23.20 36.41
CA VAL A 138 8.53 22.90 37.67
C VAL A 138 7.89 23.66 38.86
N THR A 139 7.62 24.95 38.67
CA THR A 139 7.01 25.79 39.71
C THR A 139 5.57 25.38 40.01
N LYS A 140 4.82 24.90 39.02
CA LYS A 140 3.42 24.47 39.17
C LYS A 140 3.30 23.18 40.00
N ILE A 141 4.30 22.26 39.87
CA ILE A 141 4.28 20.93 40.50
C ILE A 141 5.00 20.93 41.87
N LYS A 142 6.04 21.73 42.05
CA LYS A 142 6.86 21.71 43.27
C LYS A 142 6.04 21.84 44.55
N GLY A 143 4.99 22.65 44.56
CA GLY A 143 4.10 22.82 45.72
C GLY A 143 3.13 21.65 45.93
N SER A 144 2.88 20.80 44.92
CA SER A 144 1.93 19.71 44.97
C SER A 144 2.58 18.34 45.24
N LEU A 145 3.95 18.27 45.31
CA LEU A 145 4.67 17.00 45.50
C LEU A 145 4.15 16.15 46.65
N PRO A 146 3.93 16.69 47.90
CA PRO A 146 3.44 15.85 48.99
C PRO A 146 2.03 15.25 48.74
N THR A 147 1.18 15.98 48.01
CA THR A 147 -0.15 15.50 47.64
C THR A 147 -0.09 14.38 46.59
N LEU A 148 0.85 14.53 45.62
CA LEU A 148 1.09 13.52 44.60
C LEU A 148 1.65 12.23 45.17
N GLU A 149 2.66 12.33 46.08
CA GLU A 149 3.24 11.20 46.81
C GLU A 149 2.15 10.42 47.56
N LYS A 150 1.28 11.13 48.28
CA LYS A 150 0.19 10.52 48.99
C LYS A 150 -0.77 9.79 48.05
N SER A 151 -1.21 10.44 46.99
CA SER A 151 -2.15 9.84 46.03
C SER A 151 -1.54 8.61 45.30
N ILE A 152 -0.28 8.62 44.93
CA ILE A 152 0.39 7.46 44.34
C ILE A 152 0.53 6.35 45.35
N SER A 153 0.95 6.66 46.60
CA SER A 153 1.07 5.67 47.65
C SER A 153 -0.27 4.98 47.99
N GLU A 154 -1.38 5.75 48.02
CA GLU A 154 -2.72 5.20 48.24
C GLU A 154 -3.13 4.26 47.06
N ASN A 155 -2.83 4.62 45.82
CA ASN A 155 -3.19 3.82 44.64
C ASN A 155 -2.34 2.55 44.49
N THR A 156 -1.10 2.58 44.93
CA THR A 156 -0.14 1.46 44.75
C THR A 156 0.07 0.62 45.99
N SER A 157 -0.45 1.09 47.16
CA SER A 157 -0.16 0.51 48.49
C SER A 157 1.35 0.41 48.79
N ASN A 158 2.17 1.25 48.13
CA ASN A 158 3.61 1.30 48.26
C ASN A 158 4.04 2.73 48.62
N PRO A 159 4.83 2.94 49.70
CA PRO A 159 5.34 4.25 50.03
C PRO A 159 6.07 4.90 48.84
N THR A 160 5.68 6.10 48.46
CA THR A 160 6.22 6.80 47.30
C THR A 160 6.89 8.10 47.71
N LYS A 161 8.09 8.33 47.18
CA LYS A 161 8.82 9.59 47.26
C LYS A 161 9.07 10.13 45.88
N LEU A 162 8.80 11.42 45.69
CA LEU A 162 8.95 12.09 44.41
C LEU A 162 10.08 13.12 44.48
N GLU A 163 11.01 13.01 43.52
CA GLU A 163 12.07 14.00 43.35
C GLU A 163 11.95 14.65 41.97
N MET A 164 12.28 15.96 41.91
CA MET A 164 12.33 16.65 40.64
C MET A 164 13.66 16.34 39.94
N GLY A 165 13.58 15.87 38.71
CA GLY A 165 14.72 15.59 37.85
C GLY A 165 15.11 16.74 36.93
N ALA A 166 15.85 16.43 35.88
CA ALA A 166 16.24 17.41 34.86
C ALA A 166 15.03 17.89 34.04
N ASN A 167 15.08 19.11 33.56
CA ASN A 167 14.06 19.67 32.69
C ASN A 167 14.10 19.00 31.31
N ILE A 168 12.94 18.80 30.73
CA ILE A 168 12.78 18.23 29.39
C ILE A 168 12.16 19.23 28.43
N THR A 169 12.43 19.04 27.13
CA THR A 169 11.80 19.82 26.08
C THR A 169 10.54 19.08 25.60
N THR A 170 9.36 19.61 25.94
CA THR A 170 8.07 19.04 25.62
C THR A 170 7.02 20.15 25.52
N ILE A 171 5.93 19.90 24.80
CA ILE A 171 4.74 20.77 24.80
C ILE A 171 4.18 20.86 26.22
N GLY A 172 4.11 19.72 26.94
CA GLY A 172 3.61 19.61 28.30
C GLY A 172 3.52 18.16 28.74
N GLY A 173 3.03 17.95 29.97
CA GLY A 173 3.00 16.62 30.58
C GLY A 173 4.28 16.29 31.33
N ALA A 174 4.48 15.03 31.71
CA ALA A 174 5.60 14.58 32.51
C ALA A 174 6.14 13.23 32.06
N ILE A 175 7.43 13.01 32.30
CA ILE A 175 8.05 11.70 32.33
C ILE A 175 8.31 11.35 33.80
N VAL A 176 7.89 10.17 34.21
CA VAL A 176 8.16 9.65 35.55
C VAL A 176 9.00 8.40 35.40
N LYS A 177 10.08 8.30 36.15
CA LYS A 177 10.97 7.14 36.14
C LYS A 177 11.40 6.76 37.55
N THR A 178 11.81 5.51 37.72
CA THR A 178 12.46 5.06 38.97
C THR A 178 13.85 5.71 39.12
N THR A 179 14.30 5.93 40.34
CA THR A 179 15.61 6.54 40.63
C THR A 179 16.76 5.73 40.01
N ASN A 180 16.64 4.41 39.90
CA ASN A 180 17.61 3.57 39.21
C ASN A 180 17.49 3.60 37.66
N GLY A 181 16.45 4.22 37.11
CA GLY A 181 16.25 4.39 35.68
C GLY A 181 15.78 3.14 34.93
N GLU A 182 15.42 2.07 35.63
CA GLU A 182 14.99 0.79 35.00
C GLU A 182 13.58 0.87 34.39
N ILE A 183 12.69 1.64 35.00
CA ILE A 183 11.31 1.80 34.54
C ILE A 183 11.07 3.29 34.29
N GLU A 184 10.54 3.59 33.14
CA GLU A 184 10.17 4.95 32.74
C GLU A 184 8.80 4.95 32.07
N VAL A 185 7.90 5.84 32.50
CA VAL A 185 6.61 6.08 31.88
C VAL A 185 6.61 7.50 31.31
N ASN A 186 6.51 7.56 30.00
CA ASN A 186 6.43 8.84 29.27
C ASN A 186 4.97 9.21 29.03
N ASN A 187 4.48 10.17 29.81
CA ASN A 187 3.16 10.75 29.74
C ASN A 187 3.19 12.22 29.28
N THR A 188 4.17 12.59 28.44
CA THR A 188 4.14 13.88 27.74
C THR A 188 2.97 13.96 26.76
N ILE A 189 2.54 15.16 26.42
CA ILE A 189 1.45 15.39 25.47
C ILE A 189 1.75 14.69 24.15
N GLU A 190 2.98 14.80 23.64
CA GLU A 190 3.42 14.17 22.40
C GLU A 190 3.33 12.65 22.46
N ALA A 191 3.81 12.04 23.52
CA ALA A 191 3.77 10.60 23.69
C ALA A 191 2.33 10.07 23.82
N ARG A 192 1.47 10.79 24.54
CA ARG A 192 0.04 10.48 24.65
C ARG A 192 -0.68 10.66 23.32
N MET A 193 -0.42 11.74 22.59
CA MET A 193 -0.96 11.97 21.26
C MET A 193 -0.59 10.84 20.30
N LEU A 194 0.68 10.42 20.29
CA LEU A 194 1.13 9.31 19.45
C LEU A 194 0.40 7.99 19.77
N ARG A 195 0.20 7.68 21.05
CA ARG A 195 -0.54 6.49 21.49
C ARG A 195 -2.02 6.57 21.09
N PHE A 196 -2.66 7.70 21.33
CA PHE A 196 -4.08 7.88 21.07
C PHE A 196 -4.41 8.10 19.60
N LYS A 197 -3.51 8.69 18.82
CA LYS A 197 -3.69 8.91 17.39
C LYS A 197 -4.13 7.62 16.68
N LYS A 198 -3.48 6.50 17.02
CA LYS A 198 -3.82 5.20 16.43
C LYS A 198 -5.20 4.69 16.84
N SER A 199 -5.60 4.84 18.09
CA SER A 199 -6.89 4.37 18.61
C SER A 199 -8.05 5.31 18.22
N LEU A 200 -7.85 6.62 18.27
CA LEU A 200 -8.86 7.61 17.96
C LEU A 200 -9.07 7.84 16.46
N ARG A 201 -8.14 7.42 15.61
CA ARG A 201 -8.23 7.62 14.16
C ARG A 201 -9.55 7.14 13.55
N SER A 202 -10.02 5.97 13.96
CA SER A 202 -11.29 5.41 13.48
C SER A 202 -12.49 6.23 13.93
N GLU A 203 -12.46 6.75 15.15
CA GLU A 203 -13.53 7.58 15.71
C GLU A 203 -13.56 8.95 15.03
N VAL A 204 -12.39 9.59 14.86
CA VAL A 204 -12.23 10.85 14.12
C VAL A 204 -12.71 10.71 12.69
N ALA A 205 -12.32 9.63 12.00
CA ALA A 205 -12.81 9.35 10.64
C ALA A 205 -14.34 9.18 10.61
N GLY A 206 -14.93 8.51 11.61
CA GLY A 206 -16.38 8.33 11.74
C GLY A 206 -17.14 9.65 11.99
N ILE A 207 -16.51 10.64 12.59
CA ILE A 207 -17.08 11.97 12.81
C ILE A 207 -16.97 12.83 11.55
N LEU A 208 -15.80 12.80 10.88
CA LEU A 208 -15.50 13.66 9.74
C LEU A 208 -16.18 13.22 8.44
N PHE A 209 -16.40 11.91 8.25
CA PHE A 209 -16.87 11.34 6.99
C PHE A 209 -18.19 10.57 7.12
N LYS A 210 -19.11 11.11 7.95
CA LYS A 210 -20.49 10.60 8.06
C LYS A 210 -21.26 10.76 6.76
#